data_29a6ae8afaa8a7f740b9607ffff26f7b
#
_entry.id   29a6ae8afaa8a7f740b9607ffff26f7b
#
_cell.length_a   1.000
_cell.length_b   1.000
_cell.length_c   1.000
_cell.angle_alpha   90.00
_cell.angle_beta   90.00
_cell.angle_gamma   90.00
#
_symmetry.space_group_name_H-M   'P 1'
#
loop_
_entity.id
_entity.type
_entity.pdbx_description
1 polymer ?
#
loop_
_entity_poly.entity_id
_entity_poly.type
_entity_poly.pdbx_seq_one_letter_code
_entity_poly.pdbx_strand_id
1 'polypeptide(L)'
;MNDFSQEIKISAMANKYTSILGNLDYQAVAINPRSFVTFPSEDPQAARDYIINTLFASQEWLEAGTEPMRASVNLAYTLENRQLNLTIAEAKLQQEGKAAQSAVLFSGNFPYEITGDTAEERQQQLSQFINNWGKDLETYREIINGKFLSKRTVED
;
A
#
# COMPACT_ATOMS: atom_id res chain seq x y z
N MET A 1 5.89 6.17 -15.98
CA MET A 1 5.05 4.95 -16.01
C MET A 1 5.98 3.77 -15.81
N ASN A 2 6.05 3.23 -14.60
CA ASN A 2 6.91 2.07 -14.35
C ASN A 2 6.29 0.86 -15.03
N ASP A 3 7.06 0.26 -15.90
CA ASP A 3 6.73 -0.95 -16.61
C ASP A 3 6.62 -2.11 -15.61
N PHE A 4 5.40 -2.53 -15.30
CA PHE A 4 5.10 -3.70 -14.48
C PHE A 4 5.15 -5.01 -15.28
N SER A 5 5.80 -5.00 -16.44
CA SER A 5 5.96 -6.18 -17.32
C SER A 5 7.00 -7.19 -16.84
N GLN A 6 7.75 -6.89 -15.78
CA GLN A 6 8.53 -7.93 -15.11
C GLN A 6 7.56 -8.88 -14.40
N GLU A 7 7.47 -10.08 -14.93
CA GLU A 7 6.75 -11.19 -14.32
C GLU A 7 7.23 -11.38 -12.88
N ILE A 8 6.44 -10.84 -11.94
CA ILE A 8 6.82 -10.85 -10.53
C ILE A 8 6.63 -12.28 -10.02
N LYS A 9 7.71 -13.01 -9.87
CA LYS A 9 7.73 -14.40 -9.38
C LYS A 9 7.61 -14.49 -7.84
N ILE A 10 6.98 -13.50 -7.19
CA ILE A 10 6.88 -13.43 -5.73
C ILE A 10 6.20 -14.68 -5.17
N SER A 11 5.07 -15.10 -5.73
CA SER A 11 4.34 -16.27 -5.25
C SER A 11 5.15 -17.56 -5.38
N ALA A 12 5.85 -17.74 -6.51
CA ALA A 12 6.69 -18.91 -6.71
C ALA A 12 7.87 -18.95 -5.73
N MET A 13 8.51 -17.80 -5.49
CA MET A 13 9.61 -17.68 -4.52
C MET A 13 9.10 -17.91 -3.08
N ALA A 14 7.99 -17.29 -2.70
CA ALA A 14 7.42 -17.42 -1.37
C ALA A 14 6.97 -18.87 -1.10
N ASN A 15 6.27 -19.51 -2.04
CA ASN A 15 5.87 -20.92 -1.91
C ASN A 15 7.09 -21.84 -1.81
N LYS A 16 8.13 -21.63 -2.61
CA LYS A 16 9.36 -22.42 -2.52
C LYS A 16 10.02 -22.25 -1.15
N TYR A 17 10.11 -21.01 -0.66
CA TYR A 17 10.71 -20.72 0.65
C TYR A 17 9.93 -21.39 1.78
N THR A 18 8.60 -21.23 1.81
CA THR A 18 7.74 -21.81 2.85
C THR A 18 7.68 -23.33 2.78
N SER A 19 7.80 -23.95 1.59
CA SER A 19 7.87 -25.42 1.46
C SER A 19 9.17 -26.00 2.00
N ILE A 20 10.30 -25.31 1.84
CA ILE A 20 11.59 -25.73 2.42
C ILE A 20 11.54 -25.62 3.95
N LEU A 21 10.83 -24.64 4.49
CA LEU A 21 10.66 -24.39 5.91
C LEU A 21 9.33 -24.96 6.44
N GLY A 22 8.85 -26.04 5.86
CA GLY A 22 7.55 -26.65 6.16
C GLY A 22 7.33 -27.10 7.63
N ASN A 23 8.40 -27.19 8.42
CA ASN A 23 8.34 -27.53 9.85
C ASN A 23 8.12 -26.30 10.77
N LEU A 24 8.02 -25.09 10.20
CA LEU A 24 7.73 -23.89 10.99
C LEU A 24 6.22 -23.77 11.26
N ASP A 25 5.90 -23.32 12.46
CA ASP A 25 4.52 -23.04 12.86
C ASP A 25 4.11 -21.65 12.36
N TYR A 26 3.64 -21.58 11.12
CA TYR A 26 3.12 -20.34 10.53
C TYR A 26 1.78 -19.96 11.17
N GLN A 27 1.69 -18.77 11.75
CA GLN A 27 0.48 -18.27 12.40
C GLN A 27 -0.22 -17.16 11.58
N ALA A 28 0.51 -16.47 10.73
CA ALA A 28 -0.04 -15.41 9.90
C ALA A 28 0.81 -15.16 8.65
N VAL A 29 0.19 -14.56 7.64
CA VAL A 29 0.85 -14.00 6.46
C VAL A 29 0.21 -12.66 6.12
N ALA A 30 0.98 -11.74 5.56
CA ALA A 30 0.45 -10.47 5.08
C ALA A 30 0.99 -10.13 3.69
N ILE A 31 0.11 -9.54 2.86
CA ILE A 31 0.45 -8.98 1.56
C ILE A 31 0.53 -7.46 1.71
N ASN A 32 1.69 -6.87 1.42
CA ASN A 32 1.98 -5.47 1.68
C ASN A 32 2.34 -4.70 0.40
N PRO A 33 1.37 -4.34 -0.46
CA PRO A 33 1.62 -3.49 -1.63
C PRO A 33 1.98 -2.06 -1.20
N ARG A 34 2.91 -1.43 -1.94
CA ARG A 34 3.28 -0.03 -1.75
C ARG A 34 3.34 0.68 -3.09
N SER A 35 2.84 1.90 -3.13
CA SER A 35 2.90 2.78 -4.29
C SER A 35 3.36 4.17 -3.89
N PHE A 36 4.22 4.76 -4.72
CA PHE A 36 4.62 6.15 -4.59
C PHE A 36 4.02 6.92 -5.77
N VAL A 37 3.28 7.98 -5.46
CA VAL A 37 2.69 8.87 -6.45
C VAL A 37 3.42 10.19 -6.40
N THR A 38 4.17 10.49 -7.46
CA THR A 38 4.91 11.74 -7.60
C THR A 38 4.06 12.83 -8.25
N PHE A 39 4.44 14.08 -8.00
CA PHE A 39 3.80 15.25 -8.59
C PHE A 39 4.71 15.85 -9.67
N PRO A 40 4.14 16.39 -10.77
CA PRO A 40 4.91 17.02 -11.84
C PRO A 40 5.64 18.29 -11.39
N SER A 41 5.13 18.95 -10.34
CA SER A 41 5.70 20.19 -9.82
C SER A 41 6.99 19.92 -9.00
N GLU A 42 7.93 20.85 -9.04
CA GLU A 42 9.10 20.87 -8.16
C GLU A 42 8.75 21.32 -6.73
N ASP A 43 7.47 21.55 -6.44
CA ASP A 43 7.00 21.99 -5.13
C ASP A 43 7.23 20.89 -4.08
N PRO A 44 8.05 21.14 -3.05
CA PRO A 44 8.31 20.18 -1.98
C PRO A 44 7.08 19.93 -1.12
N GLN A 45 6.05 20.76 -1.18
CA GLN A 45 4.80 20.64 -0.42
C GLN A 45 3.70 19.89 -1.18
N ALA A 46 3.87 19.57 -2.46
CA ALA A 46 2.83 19.00 -3.32
C ALA A 46 2.18 17.73 -2.74
N ALA A 47 2.95 16.84 -2.10
CA ALA A 47 2.41 15.66 -1.44
C ALA A 47 1.55 15.99 -0.23
N ARG A 48 2.00 16.95 0.59
CA ARG A 48 1.24 17.45 1.74
C ARG A 48 -0.08 18.07 1.29
N ASP A 49 -0.01 18.94 0.32
CA ASP A 49 -1.19 19.68 -0.17
C ASP A 49 -2.21 18.71 -0.79
N TYR A 50 -1.76 17.68 -1.49
CA TYR A 50 -2.64 16.61 -1.95
C TYR A 50 -3.36 15.92 -0.78
N ILE A 51 -2.64 15.52 0.27
CA ILE A 51 -3.24 14.84 1.43
C ILE A 51 -4.25 15.76 2.12
N ILE A 52 -3.86 17.00 2.41
CA ILE A 52 -4.71 17.97 3.11
C ILE A 52 -5.96 18.29 2.28
N ASN A 53 -5.80 18.65 1.01
CA ASN A 53 -6.92 19.11 0.18
C ASN A 53 -7.83 17.97 -0.30
N THR A 54 -7.32 16.72 -0.36
CA THR A 54 -8.11 15.58 -0.83
C THR A 54 -8.81 14.84 0.30
N LEU A 55 -8.16 14.72 1.47
CA LEU A 55 -8.60 13.83 2.54
C LEU A 55 -9.20 14.58 3.73
N PHE A 56 -8.93 15.87 3.87
CA PHE A 56 -9.46 16.67 4.98
C PHE A 56 -10.38 17.77 4.46
N ALA A 57 -11.47 18.02 5.19
CA ALA A 57 -12.23 19.24 5.03
C ALA A 57 -11.44 20.42 5.63
N SER A 58 -11.58 21.63 5.06
CA SER A 58 -10.99 22.82 5.63
C SER A 58 -11.51 23.05 7.07
N GLN A 59 -10.60 23.14 8.02
CA GLN A 59 -10.89 23.30 9.44
C GLN A 59 -9.85 24.23 10.09
N GLU A 60 -10.26 24.99 11.08
CA GLU A 60 -9.36 25.92 11.81
C GLU A 60 -8.15 25.23 12.46
N TRP A 61 -8.28 23.97 12.86
CA TRP A 61 -7.17 23.22 13.47
C TRP A 61 -6.03 22.88 12.50
N LEU A 62 -6.24 23.01 11.19
CA LEU A 62 -5.16 22.84 10.19
C LEU A 62 -4.08 23.94 10.32
N GLU A 63 -4.44 25.10 10.88
CA GLU A 63 -3.59 26.28 11.03
C GLU A 63 -3.09 26.47 12.47
N ALA A 64 -3.27 25.47 13.35
CA ALA A 64 -2.93 25.60 14.75
C ALA A 64 -1.42 25.71 15.05
N GLY A 65 -0.55 25.39 14.09
CA GLY A 65 0.91 25.41 14.26
C GLY A 65 1.58 26.60 13.61
N THR A 66 2.85 26.86 13.97
CA THR A 66 3.71 27.87 13.31
C THR A 66 4.32 27.37 12.00
N GLU A 67 4.36 26.06 11.80
CA GLU A 67 4.84 25.38 10.60
C GLU A 67 3.69 24.65 9.91
N PRO A 68 3.77 24.39 8.60
CA PRO A 68 2.76 23.63 7.89
C PRO A 68 2.52 22.26 8.54
N MET A 69 1.27 21.96 8.90
CA MET A 69 0.91 20.69 9.48
C MET A 69 1.25 19.52 8.54
N ARG A 70 1.81 18.47 9.07
CA ARG A 70 2.02 17.20 8.37
C ARG A 70 0.98 16.20 8.80
N ALA A 71 0.46 15.43 7.85
CA ALA A 71 -0.55 14.45 8.12
C ALA A 71 -0.20 13.08 7.55
N SER A 72 -0.60 12.04 8.27
CA SER A 72 -0.74 10.69 7.73
C SER A 72 -2.12 10.16 8.09
N VAL A 73 -2.71 9.37 7.21
CA VAL A 73 -4.04 8.81 7.37
C VAL A 73 -3.96 7.30 7.37
N ASN A 74 -4.59 6.67 8.36
CA ASN A 74 -4.73 5.22 8.41
C ASN A 74 -6.20 4.86 8.26
N LEU A 75 -6.52 4.07 7.26
CA LEU A 75 -7.86 3.64 6.91
C LEU A 75 -7.93 2.11 7.03
N ALA A 76 -8.96 1.62 7.69
CA ALA A 76 -9.24 0.19 7.77
C ALA A 76 -10.49 -0.13 6.96
N TYR A 77 -10.33 -0.91 5.90
CA TYR A 77 -11.42 -1.39 5.06
C TYR A 77 -11.76 -2.83 5.41
N THR A 78 -13.03 -3.08 5.71
CA THR A 78 -13.57 -4.44 5.75
C THR A 78 -14.10 -4.75 4.35
N LEU A 79 -13.43 -5.64 3.66
CA LEU A 79 -13.81 -6.17 2.38
C LEU A 79 -14.57 -7.47 2.56
N GLU A 80 -15.20 -7.98 1.50
CA GLU A 80 -16.12 -9.12 1.57
C GLU A 80 -15.54 -10.33 2.33
N ASN A 81 -14.27 -10.69 2.09
CA ASN A 81 -13.60 -11.85 2.72
C ASN A 81 -12.23 -11.52 3.31
N ARG A 82 -11.90 -10.25 3.51
CA ARG A 82 -10.58 -9.82 3.95
C ARG A 82 -10.58 -8.39 4.48
N GLN A 83 -9.50 -8.01 5.12
CA GLN A 83 -9.26 -6.65 5.57
C GLN A 83 -8.15 -6.01 4.75
N LEU A 84 -8.23 -4.70 4.57
CA LEU A 84 -7.14 -3.88 4.06
C LEU A 84 -6.91 -2.72 5.02
N ASN A 85 -5.73 -2.65 5.60
CA ASN A 85 -5.25 -1.48 6.31
C ASN A 85 -4.43 -0.64 5.33
N LEU A 86 -4.85 0.60 5.06
CA LEU A 86 -4.23 1.51 4.13
C LEU A 86 -3.66 2.72 4.86
N THR A 87 -2.36 2.94 4.74
CA THR A 87 -1.68 4.15 5.21
C THR A 87 -1.38 5.05 4.02
N ILE A 88 -1.73 6.34 4.16
CA ILE A 88 -1.44 7.40 3.19
C ILE A 88 -0.59 8.44 3.90
N ALA A 89 0.61 8.70 3.41
CA ALA A 89 1.56 9.60 4.05
C ALA A 89 2.43 10.34 3.03
N GLU A 90 2.97 11.48 3.46
CA GLU A 90 4.03 12.16 2.73
C GLU A 90 5.28 11.30 2.63
N ALA A 91 5.93 11.33 1.48
CA ALA A 91 7.19 10.65 1.22
C ALA A 91 8.10 11.52 0.34
N LYS A 92 9.37 11.18 0.32
CA LYS A 92 10.35 11.75 -0.60
C LYS A 92 11.02 10.61 -1.36
N LEU A 93 11.01 10.70 -2.67
CA LEU A 93 11.75 9.78 -3.53
C LEU A 93 13.10 10.39 -3.87
N GLN A 94 14.16 9.70 -3.46
CA GLN A 94 15.53 10.06 -3.80
C GLN A 94 16.01 9.12 -4.90
N GLN A 95 16.34 9.69 -6.05
CA GLN A 95 17.04 8.96 -7.11
C GLN A 95 18.50 9.44 -7.15
N GLU A 96 19.40 8.52 -7.45
CA GLU A 96 20.83 8.84 -7.56
C GLU A 96 21.06 9.95 -8.60
N GLY A 97 21.77 11.00 -8.18
CA GLY A 97 22.07 12.16 -9.04
C GLY A 97 20.93 13.14 -9.29
N LYS A 98 19.76 12.98 -8.64
CA LYS A 98 18.62 13.90 -8.77
C LYS A 98 18.22 14.49 -7.40
N ALA A 99 17.56 15.65 -7.45
CA ALA A 99 16.92 16.23 -6.27
C ALA A 99 15.82 15.28 -5.72
N ALA A 100 15.60 15.30 -4.41
CA ALA A 100 14.52 14.56 -3.79
C ALA A 100 13.17 15.08 -4.28
N GLN A 101 12.32 14.19 -4.79
CA GLN A 101 11.00 14.53 -5.31
C GLN A 101 9.94 14.26 -4.25
N SER A 102 9.00 15.20 -4.06
CA SER A 102 7.83 15.04 -3.21
C SER A 102 6.92 13.94 -3.76
N ALA A 103 6.45 13.05 -2.89
CA ALA A 103 5.57 11.94 -3.26
C ALA A 103 4.58 11.63 -2.15
N VAL A 104 3.43 11.07 -2.50
CA VAL A 104 2.52 10.40 -1.57
C VAL A 104 2.81 8.91 -1.59
N LEU A 105 3.05 8.36 -0.41
CA LEU A 105 3.12 6.92 -0.19
C LEU A 105 1.73 6.39 0.13
N PHE A 106 1.27 5.43 -0.65
CA PHE A 106 0.17 4.54 -0.29
C PHE A 106 0.77 3.19 0.13
N SER A 107 0.50 2.75 1.34
CA SER A 107 1.00 1.47 1.88
C SER A 107 -0.17 0.62 2.34
N GLY A 108 -0.46 -0.45 1.61
CA GLY A 108 -1.49 -1.43 1.95
C GLY A 108 -0.94 -2.55 2.83
N ASN A 109 -1.81 -3.14 3.64
CA ASN A 109 -1.55 -4.37 4.39
C ASN A 109 -2.82 -5.22 4.37
N PHE A 110 -2.74 -6.40 3.77
CA PHE A 110 -3.78 -7.44 3.82
C PHE A 110 -3.32 -8.54 4.78
N PRO A 111 -3.79 -8.53 6.03
CA PRO A 111 -3.44 -9.54 7.01
C PRO A 111 -4.31 -10.79 6.84
N TYR A 112 -3.70 -11.96 6.99
CA TYR A 112 -4.37 -13.26 6.99
C TYR A 112 -3.88 -14.08 8.18
N GLU A 113 -4.81 -14.57 8.98
CA GLU A 113 -4.53 -15.55 10.04
C GLU A 113 -4.51 -16.95 9.47
N ILE A 114 -3.62 -17.77 9.98
CA ILE A 114 -3.49 -19.17 9.62
C ILE A 114 -4.03 -19.98 10.80
N THR A 115 -5.18 -20.65 10.60
CA THR A 115 -5.96 -21.30 11.67
C THR A 115 -6.05 -22.81 11.54
N GLY A 116 -5.27 -23.42 10.63
CA GLY A 116 -5.28 -24.88 10.46
C GLY A 116 -4.81 -25.61 11.72
N ASP A 117 -5.46 -26.71 12.05
CA ASP A 117 -5.15 -27.53 13.24
C ASP A 117 -3.89 -28.37 13.04
N THR A 118 -3.60 -28.79 11.82
CA THR A 118 -2.41 -29.57 11.45
C THR A 118 -1.38 -28.72 10.68
N ALA A 119 -0.14 -29.18 10.65
CA ALA A 119 0.93 -28.52 9.90
C ALA A 119 0.61 -28.50 8.38
N GLU A 120 0.01 -29.58 7.87
CA GLU A 120 -0.41 -29.67 6.47
C GLU A 120 -1.50 -28.66 6.13
N GLU A 121 -2.51 -28.50 6.98
CA GLU A 121 -3.59 -27.54 6.79
C GLU A 121 -3.05 -26.12 6.82
N ARG A 122 -2.18 -25.78 7.77
CA ARG A 122 -1.54 -24.46 7.84
C ARG A 122 -0.70 -24.16 6.60
N GLN A 123 0.07 -25.14 6.14
CA GLN A 123 0.86 -25.00 4.91
C GLN A 123 -0.02 -24.80 3.68
N GLN A 124 -1.15 -25.50 3.61
CA GLN A 124 -2.11 -25.34 2.51
C GLN A 124 -2.77 -23.95 2.53
N GLN A 125 -3.21 -23.47 3.69
CA GLN A 125 -3.77 -22.12 3.83
C GLN A 125 -2.74 -21.05 3.45
N LEU A 126 -1.51 -21.16 3.95
CA LEU A 126 -0.42 -20.25 3.62
C LEU A 126 -0.20 -20.17 2.10
N SER A 127 -0.14 -21.33 1.44
CA SER A 127 0.01 -21.39 -0.03
C SER A 127 -1.16 -20.77 -0.76
N GLN A 128 -2.39 -20.91 -0.29
CA GLN A 128 -3.58 -20.27 -0.87
C GLN A 128 -3.50 -18.74 -0.77
N PHE A 129 -3.12 -18.18 0.39
CA PHE A 129 -2.97 -16.75 0.56
C PHE A 129 -1.84 -16.19 -0.31
N ILE A 130 -0.70 -16.88 -0.36
CA ILE A 130 0.42 -16.49 -1.23
C ILE A 130 -0.01 -16.51 -2.71
N ASN A 131 -0.76 -17.50 -3.16
CA ASN A 131 -1.19 -17.61 -4.56
C ASN A 131 -2.27 -16.57 -4.93
N ASN A 132 -3.04 -16.10 -3.96
CA ASN A 132 -4.08 -15.08 -4.16
C ASN A 132 -3.58 -13.62 -4.10
N TRP A 133 -2.29 -13.40 -3.87
CA TRP A 133 -1.71 -12.05 -3.75
C TRP A 133 -2.06 -11.12 -4.91
N GLY A 134 -2.22 -11.65 -6.12
CA GLY A 134 -2.60 -10.88 -7.31
C GLY A 134 -3.95 -10.20 -7.18
N LYS A 135 -4.92 -10.86 -6.53
CA LYS A 135 -6.25 -10.28 -6.24
C LYS A 135 -6.17 -9.14 -5.22
N ASP A 136 -5.28 -9.26 -4.23
CA ASP A 136 -5.05 -8.21 -3.26
C ASP A 136 -4.42 -6.99 -3.92
N LEU A 137 -3.45 -7.21 -4.79
CA LEU A 137 -2.80 -6.15 -5.56
C LEU A 137 -3.79 -5.46 -6.51
N GLU A 138 -4.68 -6.19 -7.17
CA GLU A 138 -5.73 -5.64 -8.02
C GLU A 138 -6.68 -4.77 -7.22
N THR A 139 -7.23 -5.28 -6.11
CA THR A 139 -8.10 -4.52 -5.20
C THR A 139 -7.41 -3.26 -4.68
N TYR A 140 -6.15 -3.36 -4.27
CA TYR A 140 -5.37 -2.22 -3.84
C TYR A 140 -5.26 -1.17 -4.96
N ARG A 141 -4.95 -1.57 -6.19
CA ARG A 141 -4.85 -0.67 -7.36
C ARG A 141 -6.18 -0.01 -7.69
N GLU A 142 -7.28 -0.75 -7.66
CA GLU A 142 -8.63 -0.21 -7.89
C GLU A 142 -8.98 0.87 -6.87
N ILE A 143 -8.68 0.64 -5.59
CA ILE A 143 -8.92 1.63 -4.54
C ILE A 143 -8.05 2.86 -4.76
N ILE A 144 -6.75 2.71 -4.97
CA ILE A 144 -5.84 3.85 -5.13
C ILE A 144 -6.20 4.65 -6.39
N ASN A 145 -6.27 3.99 -7.54
CA ASN A 145 -6.50 4.68 -8.81
C ASN A 145 -7.94 5.19 -8.93
N GLY A 146 -8.93 4.38 -8.52
CA GLY A 146 -10.34 4.71 -8.71
C GLY A 146 -10.94 5.61 -7.63
N LYS A 147 -10.39 5.66 -6.41
CA LYS A 147 -10.97 6.45 -5.31
C LYS A 147 -10.10 7.64 -4.90
N PHE A 148 -8.79 7.50 -4.95
CA PHE A 148 -7.88 8.56 -4.52
C PHE A 148 -7.31 9.37 -5.68
N LEU A 149 -6.94 8.74 -6.80
CA LEU A 149 -6.26 9.41 -7.90
C LEU A 149 -7.19 9.82 -9.05
N SER A 150 -8.41 9.29 -9.13
CA SER A 150 -9.37 9.61 -10.20
C SER A 150 -9.79 11.09 -10.25
N LYS A 151 -9.71 11.81 -9.13
CA LYS A 151 -10.01 13.24 -9.06
C LYS A 151 -8.88 14.15 -9.59
N ARG A 152 -7.75 13.58 -9.96
CA ARG A 152 -6.57 14.31 -10.43
C ARG A 152 -6.64 14.74 -11.90
N THR A 153 -7.65 14.25 -12.65
CA THR A 153 -7.81 14.44 -14.09
C THR A 153 -8.72 15.61 -14.48
N VAL A 154 -9.10 16.51 -13.56
CA VAL A 154 -10.11 17.55 -13.82
C VAL A 154 -9.55 18.98 -13.73
N GLU A 155 -8.25 19.19 -13.67
CA GLU A 155 -7.65 20.54 -13.80
C GLU A 155 -6.48 20.48 -14.80
N ASP A 156 -6.82 20.52 -16.07
CA ASP A 156 -6.02 21.03 -17.18
C ASP A 156 -6.71 22.26 -17.77
#